data_dfbd00af8cc323e7af111ee3ea6842b4
#
_entry.id   dfbd00af8cc323e7af111ee3ea6842b4
#
_cell.length_a   1.000
_cell.length_b   1.000
_cell.length_c   1.000
_cell.angle_alpha   90.00
_cell.angle_beta   90.00
_cell.angle_gamma   90.00
#
_symmetry.space_group_name_H-M   'P 1'
#
loop_
_entity.id
_entity.type
_entity.pdbx_description
1 polymer ?
#
loop_
_entity_poly.entity_id
_entity_poly.type
_entity_poly.pdbx_seq_one_letter_code
_entity_poly.pdbx_strand_id
1 'polypeptide(L)'
;TLDAVNIKAISKTSSVSYLTSQNIINVSSEELLKAACCNLSESFETNPSIDVNFTDAITGVKQIQMLGLTSPYILITTENIPTIRGASQVYVLSLIPGTWVESIQITKGAGSVINGYESISGQINAELQKPNSDFPLFFNTYLNTMGKFELNTHYNTEISNKLSTGLYFHLNSNDQSNDHNSDGFLDSPLSNQINFLNRWQYTDLENSLVAFFNIRYLEDEKQSGEIDFDPESDRLTTNNWGSEVNTERFDTSIKFGYVNPDITYQTVGFQLAYSDHSQNSYFGLNQYDISHQSIFSNIIYNSIIGDTRHKIKTGLNFNSDTYKENVVNAYFYTSSISPNDFTTEYI
;
A
#
# COMPACT_ATOMS: atom_id res chain seq x y z
N THR A 1 -18.78 -43.29 16.56
CA THR A 1 -18.65 -42.00 15.83
C THR A 1 -18.80 -40.90 16.87
N LEU A 2 -17.75 -40.09 17.05
CA LEU A 2 -17.83 -38.88 17.87
C LEU A 2 -18.58 -37.83 17.05
N ASP A 3 -19.55 -37.14 17.71
CA ASP A 3 -20.26 -36.04 17.09
C ASP A 3 -19.30 -34.87 16.81
N ALA A 4 -19.49 -34.23 15.68
CA ALA A 4 -18.67 -33.07 15.30
C ALA A 4 -18.90 -31.92 16.27
N VAL A 5 -17.88 -31.46 16.96
CA VAL A 5 -17.92 -30.27 17.82
C VAL A 5 -17.82 -29.02 16.96
N ASN A 6 -18.92 -28.32 16.77
CA ASN A 6 -18.96 -27.01 16.11
C ASN A 6 -18.52 -25.94 17.12
N ILE A 7 -17.31 -25.41 16.96
CA ILE A 7 -16.84 -24.26 17.73
C ILE A 7 -17.16 -22.99 16.91
N LYS A 8 -18.09 -22.18 17.42
CA LYS A 8 -18.36 -20.84 16.89
C LYS A 8 -17.49 -19.85 17.66
N ALA A 9 -16.49 -19.26 17.00
CA ALA A 9 -15.75 -18.13 17.53
C ALA A 9 -16.32 -16.83 16.94
N ILE A 10 -16.62 -15.86 17.79
CA ILE A 10 -16.92 -14.48 17.34
C ILE A 10 -15.57 -13.77 17.23
N SER A 11 -15.16 -13.46 16.01
CA SER A 11 -13.99 -12.61 15.77
C SER A 11 -14.29 -11.20 16.26
N LYS A 12 -13.41 -10.62 17.07
CA LYS A 12 -13.50 -9.19 17.42
C LYS A 12 -12.98 -8.39 16.24
N THR A 13 -13.65 -7.29 15.93
CA THR A 13 -13.27 -6.37 14.85
C THR A 13 -11.89 -5.74 15.04
N SER A 14 -11.48 -5.57 16.32
CA SER A 14 -10.14 -5.15 16.70
C SER A 14 -9.66 -5.95 17.92
N SER A 15 -8.42 -6.40 17.91
CA SER A 15 -7.85 -7.18 19.00
C SER A 15 -6.36 -6.86 19.20
N VAL A 16 -5.92 -6.88 20.48
CA VAL A 16 -4.49 -6.77 20.83
C VAL A 16 -3.93 -8.18 20.96
N SER A 17 -2.80 -8.45 20.31
CA SER A 17 -2.11 -9.73 20.46
C SER A 17 -1.28 -9.74 21.74
N TYR A 18 -1.55 -10.71 22.62
CA TYR A 18 -0.76 -10.99 23.82
C TYR A 18 0.24 -12.14 23.62
N LEU A 19 0.33 -12.68 22.40
CA LEU A 19 1.19 -13.84 22.09
C LEU A 19 2.64 -13.46 21.74
N THR A 20 2.88 -12.17 21.52
CA THR A 20 4.19 -11.64 21.16
C THR A 20 4.62 -10.57 22.17
N SER A 21 5.93 -10.33 22.27
CA SER A 21 6.48 -9.23 23.07
C SER A 21 6.23 -7.85 22.48
N GLN A 22 5.79 -7.77 21.25
CA GLN A 22 5.43 -6.54 20.53
C GLN A 22 3.96 -6.19 20.79
N ASN A 23 3.66 -4.90 20.88
CA ASN A 23 2.29 -4.41 20.97
C ASN A 23 1.66 -4.40 19.57
N ILE A 24 1.03 -5.51 19.20
CA ILE A 24 0.39 -5.70 17.89
C ILE A 24 -1.12 -5.56 18.03
N ILE A 25 -1.69 -4.65 17.27
CA ILE A 25 -3.13 -4.46 17.12
C ILE A 25 -3.53 -5.05 15.77
N ASN A 26 -4.49 -5.97 15.78
CA ASN A 26 -5.08 -6.53 14.56
C ASN A 26 -6.43 -5.87 14.31
N VAL A 27 -6.64 -5.38 13.09
CA VAL A 27 -7.88 -4.78 12.61
C VAL A 27 -8.43 -5.66 11.49
N SER A 28 -9.67 -6.11 11.61
CA SER A 28 -10.30 -6.99 10.60
C SER A 28 -10.92 -6.19 9.45
N SER A 29 -11.23 -6.87 8.34
CA SER A 29 -11.95 -6.30 7.21
C SER A 29 -13.30 -5.69 7.59
N GLU A 30 -14.00 -6.26 8.55
CA GLU A 30 -15.28 -5.71 9.05
C GLU A 30 -15.11 -4.31 9.67
N GLU A 31 -14.00 -4.05 10.35
CA GLU A 31 -13.69 -2.72 10.90
C GLU A 31 -13.31 -1.77 9.77
N LEU A 32 -12.49 -2.22 8.82
CA LEU A 32 -12.06 -1.44 7.66
C LEU A 32 -13.23 -1.02 6.79
N LEU A 33 -14.23 -1.90 6.60
CA LEU A 33 -15.43 -1.61 5.82
C LEU A 33 -16.40 -0.64 6.51
N LYS A 34 -16.30 -0.43 7.84
CA LYS A 34 -17.12 0.59 8.54
C LYS A 34 -16.79 2.01 8.10
N ALA A 35 -15.55 2.27 7.73
CA ALA A 35 -15.15 3.57 7.20
C ALA A 35 -15.73 3.85 5.80
N ALA A 36 -16.46 2.88 5.20
CA ALA A 36 -17.20 2.95 3.93
C ALA A 36 -16.41 3.46 2.72
N CYS A 37 -15.12 3.74 2.85
CA CYS A 37 -14.33 4.49 1.88
C CYS A 37 -13.09 3.70 1.46
N CYS A 38 -12.83 3.83 0.44
CA CYS A 38 -12.10 3.77 -0.78
C CYS A 38 -10.65 3.28 -0.67
N ASN A 39 -9.85 3.69 0.30
CA ASN A 39 -8.44 3.35 0.37
C ASN A 39 -7.94 3.11 1.80
N LEU A 40 -6.71 2.61 1.89
CA LEU A 40 -6.12 2.24 3.17
C LEU A 40 -5.97 3.43 4.14
N SER A 41 -5.76 4.66 3.65
CA SER A 41 -5.62 5.82 4.52
C SER A 41 -6.91 6.17 5.26
N GLU A 42 -8.04 6.06 4.59
CA GLU A 42 -9.36 6.32 5.17
C GLU A 42 -9.76 5.25 6.19
N SER A 43 -9.31 4.01 5.97
CA SER A 43 -9.54 2.90 6.90
C SER A 43 -8.89 3.12 8.28
N PHE A 44 -7.87 3.97 8.36
CA PHE A 44 -7.21 4.28 9.64
C PHE A 44 -7.88 5.40 10.44
N GLU A 45 -8.75 6.21 9.86
CA GLU A 45 -9.42 7.33 10.55
C GLU A 45 -10.26 6.87 11.76
N THR A 46 -10.74 5.65 11.73
CA THR A 46 -11.51 5.06 12.84
C THR A 46 -10.63 4.42 13.91
N ASN A 47 -9.31 4.32 13.71
CA ASN A 47 -8.42 3.62 14.63
C ASN A 47 -7.63 4.60 15.52
N PRO A 48 -7.86 4.63 16.84
CA PRO A 48 -7.22 5.58 17.75
C PRO A 48 -5.71 5.34 17.94
N SER A 49 -5.15 4.33 17.28
CA SER A 49 -3.73 3.97 17.37
C SER A 49 -2.86 4.65 16.31
N ILE A 50 -3.48 5.26 15.31
CA ILE A 50 -2.85 5.88 14.15
C ILE A 50 -3.49 7.24 13.93
N ASP A 51 -2.66 8.26 13.83
CA ASP A 51 -3.13 9.57 13.40
C ASP A 51 -3.01 9.68 11.89
N VAL A 52 -4.09 10.06 11.22
CA VAL A 52 -4.12 10.32 9.78
C VAL A 52 -4.29 11.81 9.56
N ASN A 53 -3.35 12.41 8.87
CA ASN A 53 -3.34 13.84 8.58
C ASN A 53 -3.17 14.07 7.08
N PHE A 54 -3.73 15.16 6.56
CA PHE A 54 -3.40 15.62 5.21
C PHE A 54 -1.95 16.10 5.17
N THR A 55 -1.21 15.71 4.12
CA THR A 55 0.16 16.21 3.89
C THR A 55 0.14 17.64 3.42
N ASP A 56 -0.82 17.95 2.57
CA ASP A 56 -1.05 19.28 1.98
C ASP A 56 -2.52 19.43 1.57
N ALA A 57 -2.95 20.66 1.38
CA ALA A 57 -4.32 20.98 0.98
C ALA A 57 -4.56 20.82 -0.53
N ILE A 58 -3.51 20.72 -1.34
CA ILE A 58 -3.57 20.74 -2.80
C ILE A 58 -3.83 19.34 -3.34
N THR A 59 -2.98 18.38 -2.97
CA THR A 59 -3.08 17.00 -3.50
C THR A 59 -4.10 16.15 -2.76
N GLY A 60 -4.59 16.61 -1.61
CA GLY A 60 -5.52 15.85 -0.76
C GLY A 60 -4.95 14.55 -0.21
N VAL A 61 -3.63 14.38 -0.27
CA VAL A 61 -2.94 13.17 0.16
C VAL A 61 -2.90 13.10 1.68
N LYS A 62 -3.22 11.93 2.19
CA LYS A 62 -3.16 11.63 3.63
C LYS A 62 -1.90 10.86 3.96
N GLN A 63 -1.27 11.21 5.06
CA GLN A 63 -0.14 10.48 5.63
C GLN A 63 -0.47 9.95 7.02
N ILE A 64 0.21 8.88 7.37
CA ILE A 64 0.10 8.28 8.70
C ILE A 64 1.17 8.86 9.61
N GLN A 65 0.78 9.13 10.86
CA GLN A 65 1.67 9.49 11.93
C GLN A 65 1.56 8.47 13.07
N MET A 66 2.71 7.99 13.54
CA MET A 66 2.82 7.09 14.69
C MET A 66 3.89 7.60 15.64
N LEU A 67 3.53 7.74 16.93
CA LEU A 67 4.41 8.27 17.96
C LEU A 67 5.05 9.63 17.60
N GLY A 68 4.30 10.48 16.88
CA GLY A 68 4.76 11.81 16.45
C GLY A 68 5.68 11.81 15.23
N LEU A 69 5.95 10.65 14.61
CA LEU A 69 6.78 10.53 13.41
C LEU A 69 5.94 10.05 12.23
N THR A 70 6.26 10.58 11.06
CA THR A 70 5.62 10.22 9.78
C THR A 70 6.50 9.29 8.97
N SER A 71 6.10 8.97 7.74
CA SER A 71 6.98 8.40 6.72
C SER A 71 8.25 9.30 6.56
N PRO A 72 9.48 8.76 6.46
CA PRO A 72 9.86 7.35 6.23
C PRO A 72 10.11 6.50 7.50
N TYR A 73 9.72 6.96 8.67
CA TYR A 73 9.99 6.29 9.95
C TYR A 73 8.98 5.18 10.29
N ILE A 74 7.97 5.00 9.44
CA ILE A 74 6.96 3.95 9.54
C ILE A 74 7.15 2.96 8.40
N LEU A 75 7.40 1.70 8.72
CA LEU A 75 7.48 0.64 7.73
C LEU A 75 6.06 0.20 7.35
N ILE A 76 5.71 0.35 6.07
CA ILE A 76 4.45 -0.12 5.52
C ILE A 76 4.73 -1.32 4.62
N THR A 77 4.06 -2.44 4.91
CA THR A 77 4.23 -3.69 4.18
C THR A 77 2.89 -4.22 3.69
N THR A 78 2.92 -4.90 2.58
CA THR A 78 1.83 -5.76 2.11
C THR A 78 2.29 -7.20 2.23
N GLU A 79 1.64 -7.98 3.09
CA GLU A 79 1.99 -9.38 3.37
C GLU A 79 3.45 -9.57 3.83
N ASN A 80 3.92 -8.64 4.67
CA ASN A 80 5.29 -8.56 5.17
C ASN A 80 6.35 -8.31 4.08
N ILE A 81 5.95 -7.84 2.90
CA ILE A 81 6.84 -7.38 1.84
C ILE A 81 6.81 -5.85 1.84
N PRO A 82 7.94 -5.16 1.98
CA PRO A 82 8.00 -3.69 1.99
C PRO A 82 7.91 -3.14 0.56
N THR A 83 6.71 -3.23 -0.04
CA THR A 83 6.46 -2.73 -1.39
C THR A 83 6.32 -1.21 -1.44
N ILE A 84 6.09 -0.58 -0.29
CA ILE A 84 5.80 0.84 -0.14
C ILE A 84 7.00 1.53 0.49
N ARG A 85 7.91 1.99 -0.35
CA ARG A 85 9.19 2.59 0.07
C ARG A 85 9.56 3.75 -0.83
N GLY A 86 10.43 4.63 -0.33
CA GLY A 86 11.02 5.71 -1.11
C GLY A 86 9.99 6.61 -1.78
N ALA A 87 10.07 6.78 -3.09
CA ALA A 87 9.21 7.68 -3.87
C ALA A 87 7.71 7.43 -3.71
N SER A 88 7.30 6.17 -3.59
CA SER A 88 5.88 5.82 -3.47
C SER A 88 5.28 6.08 -2.08
N GLN A 89 6.11 6.40 -1.09
CA GLN A 89 5.69 6.45 0.32
C GLN A 89 4.68 7.58 0.61
N VAL A 90 4.75 8.67 -0.13
CA VAL A 90 3.86 9.83 0.08
C VAL A 90 2.43 9.52 -0.33
N TYR A 91 2.23 8.84 -1.47
CA TYR A 91 0.90 8.64 -2.07
C TYR A 91 0.29 7.26 -1.82
N VAL A 92 1.06 6.34 -1.33
CA VAL A 92 0.80 4.91 -1.34
C VAL A 92 -0.44 4.48 -0.59
N LEU A 93 -0.76 5.13 0.51
CA LEU A 93 -1.95 4.77 1.29
C LEU A 93 -3.23 5.00 0.50
N SER A 94 -3.23 5.98 -0.40
CA SER A 94 -4.33 6.23 -1.33
C SER A 94 -4.36 5.23 -2.49
N LEU A 95 -3.28 4.49 -2.71
CA LEU A 95 -3.15 3.56 -3.84
C LEU A 95 -3.55 2.11 -3.51
N ILE A 96 -3.81 1.76 -2.23
CA ILE A 96 -4.26 0.43 -1.83
C ILE A 96 -5.76 0.47 -1.57
N PRO A 97 -6.60 -0.20 -2.40
CA PRO A 97 -8.03 -0.27 -2.15
C PRO A 97 -8.32 -1.00 -0.84
N GLY A 98 -9.14 -0.40 0.02
CA GLY A 98 -9.50 -0.99 1.32
C GLY A 98 -10.23 -2.33 1.19
N THR A 99 -11.00 -2.53 0.13
CA THR A 99 -11.73 -3.76 -0.15
C THR A 99 -10.84 -4.96 -0.49
N TRP A 100 -9.56 -4.73 -0.86
CA TRP A 100 -8.60 -5.80 -1.12
C TRP A 100 -7.92 -6.31 0.15
N VAL A 101 -8.11 -5.60 1.26
CA VAL A 101 -7.43 -5.89 2.53
C VAL A 101 -8.31 -6.79 3.40
N GLU A 102 -7.78 -7.94 3.80
CA GLU A 102 -8.40 -8.87 4.74
C GLU A 102 -8.22 -8.39 6.19
N SER A 103 -7.02 -7.93 6.51
CA SER A 103 -6.69 -7.44 7.85
C SER A 103 -5.47 -6.54 7.85
N ILE A 104 -5.37 -5.70 8.87
CA ILE A 104 -4.21 -4.85 9.10
C ILE A 104 -3.62 -5.18 10.47
N GLN A 105 -2.30 -5.30 10.51
CA GLN A 105 -1.52 -5.46 11.74
C GLN A 105 -0.73 -4.17 11.99
N ILE A 106 -0.95 -3.56 13.14
CA ILE A 106 -0.30 -2.33 13.55
C ILE A 106 0.62 -2.66 14.72
N THR A 107 1.90 -2.43 14.56
CA THR A 107 2.92 -2.57 15.60
C THR A 107 3.45 -1.18 15.95
N LYS A 108 3.36 -0.78 17.22
CA LYS A 108 3.90 0.50 17.71
C LYS A 108 5.34 0.32 18.19
N GLY A 109 6.19 1.30 17.85
CA GLY A 109 7.62 1.28 18.16
C GLY A 109 8.44 0.50 17.13
N ALA A 110 9.70 0.23 17.47
CA ALA A 110 10.62 -0.49 16.59
C ALA A 110 10.08 -1.86 16.22
N GLY A 111 9.99 -2.12 14.92
CA GLY A 111 9.55 -3.41 14.39
C GLY A 111 10.59 -4.50 14.49
N SER A 112 10.28 -5.66 13.93
CA SER A 112 11.24 -6.76 13.84
C SER A 112 12.27 -6.49 12.74
N VAL A 113 13.54 -6.69 13.02
CA VAL A 113 14.66 -6.62 12.04
C VAL A 113 14.46 -7.57 10.84
N ILE A 114 13.59 -8.55 10.97
CA ILE A 114 13.25 -9.50 9.90
C ILE A 114 12.54 -8.82 8.73
N ASN A 115 11.78 -7.77 9.03
CA ASN A 115 11.00 -7.03 8.03
C ASN A 115 11.79 -5.82 7.48
N GLY A 116 13.04 -5.64 7.89
CA GLY A 116 13.89 -4.52 7.49
C GLY A 116 14.18 -3.56 8.63
N TYR A 117 14.89 -2.49 8.32
CA TYR A 117 15.42 -1.51 9.30
C TYR A 117 14.56 -0.23 9.40
N GLU A 118 13.55 -0.06 8.55
CA GLU A 118 12.81 1.20 8.39
C GLU A 118 11.74 1.42 9.46
N SER A 119 11.40 0.39 10.26
CA SER A 119 10.43 0.50 11.34
C SER A 119 11.04 1.14 12.59
N ILE A 120 10.97 2.46 12.68
CA ILE A 120 11.46 3.23 13.84
C ILE A 120 10.31 3.56 14.79
N SER A 121 9.25 4.18 14.30
CA SER A 121 8.09 4.56 15.11
C SER A 121 6.97 3.53 15.06
N GLY A 122 6.93 2.70 14.02
CA GLY A 122 5.94 1.66 13.86
C GLY A 122 6.05 0.87 12.58
N GLN A 123 5.26 -0.19 12.53
CA GLN A 123 5.08 -1.01 11.34
C GLN A 123 3.59 -1.23 11.11
N ILE A 124 3.17 -1.12 9.85
CA ILE A 124 1.83 -1.46 9.38
C ILE A 124 1.97 -2.55 8.35
N ASN A 125 1.29 -3.67 8.55
CA ASN A 125 1.23 -4.76 7.59
C ASN A 125 -0.21 -4.97 7.14
N ALA A 126 -0.48 -4.82 5.85
CA ALA A 126 -1.75 -5.14 5.24
C ALA A 126 -1.71 -6.57 4.68
N GLU A 127 -2.59 -7.44 5.15
CA GLU A 127 -2.82 -8.75 4.54
C GLU A 127 -3.93 -8.64 3.50
N LEU A 128 -3.69 -9.14 2.29
CA LEU A 128 -4.67 -9.11 1.21
C LEU A 128 -5.65 -10.28 1.30
N GLN A 129 -6.85 -10.11 0.74
CA GLN A 129 -7.84 -11.17 0.56
C GLN A 129 -7.21 -12.37 -0.17
N LYS A 130 -7.58 -13.57 0.24
CA LYS A 130 -6.99 -14.82 -0.28
C LYS A 130 -7.96 -15.52 -1.22
N PRO A 131 -7.54 -15.86 -2.47
CA PRO A 131 -8.44 -16.45 -3.48
C PRO A 131 -9.16 -17.73 -3.07
N ASN A 132 -8.60 -18.49 -2.11
CA ASN A 132 -9.19 -19.76 -1.66
C ASN A 132 -10.19 -19.63 -0.52
N SER A 133 -10.26 -18.49 0.16
CA SER A 133 -11.10 -18.29 1.35
C SER A 133 -12.04 -17.09 1.27
N ASP A 134 -11.81 -16.20 0.32
CA ASP A 134 -12.64 -15.03 0.07
C ASP A 134 -13.85 -15.36 -0.84
N PHE A 135 -14.80 -14.43 -0.94
CA PHE A 135 -15.98 -14.59 -1.79
C PHE A 135 -15.58 -14.82 -3.26
N PRO A 136 -16.25 -15.76 -3.97
CA PRO A 136 -15.98 -15.99 -5.38
C PRO A 136 -16.20 -14.77 -6.26
N LEU A 137 -17.18 -13.93 -5.91
CA LEU A 137 -17.46 -12.67 -6.59
C LEU A 137 -17.78 -11.60 -5.56
N PHE A 138 -17.09 -10.49 -5.65
CA PHE A 138 -17.35 -9.28 -4.88
C PHE A 138 -17.60 -8.11 -5.82
N PHE A 139 -18.57 -7.27 -5.50
CA PHE A 139 -18.89 -6.06 -6.24
C PHE A 139 -19.32 -4.98 -5.25
N ASN A 140 -18.66 -3.84 -5.32
CA ASN A 140 -18.96 -2.68 -4.50
C ASN A 140 -18.83 -1.40 -5.33
N THR A 141 -19.77 -0.49 -5.17
CA THR A 141 -19.73 0.84 -5.79
C THR A 141 -20.01 1.90 -4.76
N TYR A 142 -19.33 3.02 -4.90
CA TYR A 142 -19.55 4.22 -4.10
C TYR A 142 -19.77 5.44 -5.01
N LEU A 143 -20.74 6.27 -4.66
CA LEU A 143 -21.06 7.51 -5.33
C LEU A 143 -21.35 8.57 -4.28
N ASN A 144 -20.86 9.79 -4.50
CA ASN A 144 -21.24 10.92 -3.66
C ASN A 144 -21.69 12.12 -4.50
N THR A 145 -22.23 13.13 -3.83
CA THR A 145 -22.72 14.36 -4.45
C THR A 145 -21.61 15.30 -4.91
N MET A 146 -20.36 15.02 -4.55
CA MET A 146 -19.17 15.79 -4.95
C MET A 146 -18.55 15.26 -6.25
N GLY A 147 -19.22 14.30 -6.92
CA GLY A 147 -18.77 13.74 -8.20
C GLY A 147 -17.85 12.53 -8.09
N LYS A 148 -17.54 12.07 -6.89
CA LYS A 148 -16.70 10.88 -6.73
C LYS A 148 -17.48 9.62 -7.08
N PHE A 149 -16.91 8.83 -7.97
CA PHE A 149 -17.34 7.48 -8.34
C PHE A 149 -16.24 6.48 -8.01
N GLU A 150 -16.60 5.36 -7.44
CA GLU A 150 -15.68 4.26 -7.18
C GLU A 150 -16.33 2.93 -7.48
N LEU A 151 -15.54 2.04 -8.08
CA LEU A 151 -15.90 0.66 -8.37
C LEU A 151 -14.82 -0.27 -7.84
N ASN A 152 -15.22 -1.21 -7.02
CA ASN A 152 -14.39 -2.33 -6.57
C ASN A 152 -15.03 -3.63 -7.00
N THR A 153 -14.28 -4.50 -7.64
CA THR A 153 -14.73 -5.85 -7.96
C THR A 153 -13.59 -6.84 -7.91
N HIS A 154 -13.88 -8.04 -7.48
CA HIS A 154 -12.94 -9.14 -7.63
C HIS A 154 -13.66 -10.46 -7.92
N TYR A 155 -12.95 -11.34 -8.60
CA TYR A 155 -13.40 -12.69 -8.94
C TYR A 155 -12.33 -13.70 -8.54
N ASN A 156 -12.69 -14.61 -7.65
CA ASN A 156 -11.85 -15.69 -7.15
C ASN A 156 -12.34 -17.04 -7.66
N THR A 157 -11.42 -17.90 -8.08
CA THR A 157 -11.74 -19.24 -8.55
C THR A 157 -10.66 -20.25 -8.17
N GLU A 158 -11.09 -21.47 -7.87
CA GLU A 158 -10.22 -22.63 -7.72
C GLU A 158 -9.98 -23.25 -9.09
N ILE A 159 -8.70 -23.38 -9.48
CA ILE A 159 -8.28 -24.07 -10.71
C ILE A 159 -8.08 -25.56 -10.44
N SER A 160 -7.62 -25.87 -9.23
CA SER A 160 -7.48 -27.25 -8.74
C SER A 160 -7.57 -27.26 -7.21
N ASN A 161 -7.60 -28.44 -6.60
CA ASN A 161 -7.64 -28.60 -5.13
C ASN A 161 -6.45 -27.93 -4.40
N LYS A 162 -5.38 -27.55 -5.11
CA LYS A 162 -4.18 -26.94 -4.54
C LYS A 162 -3.90 -25.54 -5.10
N LEU A 163 -4.58 -25.12 -6.18
CA LEU A 163 -4.29 -23.88 -6.89
C LEU A 163 -5.55 -23.03 -7.06
N SER A 164 -5.50 -21.83 -6.56
CA SER A 164 -6.56 -20.80 -6.71
C SER A 164 -5.99 -19.52 -7.32
N THR A 165 -6.83 -18.76 -8.01
CA THR A 165 -6.48 -17.43 -8.52
C THR A 165 -7.59 -16.43 -8.26
N GLY A 166 -7.19 -15.17 -8.13
CA GLY A 166 -8.09 -14.04 -8.00
C GLY A 166 -7.69 -12.90 -8.94
N LEU A 167 -8.70 -12.28 -9.53
CA LEU A 167 -8.58 -11.05 -10.32
C LEU A 167 -9.29 -9.94 -9.56
N TYR A 168 -8.57 -8.89 -9.22
CA TYR A 168 -9.04 -7.75 -8.44
C TYR A 168 -8.94 -6.49 -9.30
N PHE A 169 -9.99 -5.71 -9.33
CA PHE A 169 -10.06 -4.47 -10.09
C PHE A 169 -10.63 -3.35 -9.22
N HIS A 170 -10.01 -2.20 -9.28
CA HIS A 170 -10.44 -0.98 -8.64
C HIS A 170 -10.36 0.18 -9.61
N LEU A 171 -11.39 1.00 -9.61
CA LEU A 171 -11.48 2.26 -10.35
C LEU A 171 -12.02 3.32 -9.41
N ASN A 172 -11.38 4.49 -9.42
CA ASN A 172 -11.83 5.68 -8.72
C ASN A 172 -11.75 6.86 -9.68
N SER A 173 -12.81 7.66 -9.76
CA SER A 173 -12.88 8.87 -10.58
C SER A 173 -13.54 9.99 -9.77
N ASN A 174 -13.03 11.20 -9.90
CA ASN A 174 -13.62 12.44 -9.44
C ASN A 174 -13.42 13.49 -10.51
N ASP A 175 -14.45 13.71 -11.32
CA ASP A 175 -14.37 14.59 -12.50
C ASP A 175 -15.13 15.93 -12.30
N GLN A 176 -15.67 16.20 -11.11
CA GLN A 176 -16.41 17.43 -10.84
C GLN A 176 -15.53 18.50 -10.19
N SER A 177 -15.43 19.62 -10.86
CA SER A 177 -14.82 20.84 -10.29
C SER A 177 -15.78 21.46 -9.27
N ASN A 178 -15.41 21.46 -8.01
CA ASN A 178 -16.18 22.01 -6.92
C ASN A 178 -15.38 23.11 -6.21
N ASP A 179 -16.01 24.25 -6.00
CA ASP A 179 -15.51 25.40 -5.23
C ASP A 179 -16.69 25.94 -4.40
N HIS A 180 -16.93 25.37 -3.23
CA HIS A 180 -18.05 25.71 -2.36
C HIS A 180 -17.79 26.96 -1.52
N ASN A 181 -16.52 27.25 -1.24
CA ASN A 181 -16.10 28.40 -0.45
C ASN A 181 -15.89 29.65 -1.31
N SER A 182 -15.93 29.53 -2.66
CA SER A 182 -15.77 30.59 -3.65
C SER A 182 -14.43 31.31 -3.53
N ASP A 183 -13.35 30.57 -3.27
CA ASP A 183 -11.99 31.11 -3.23
C ASP A 183 -11.26 31.00 -4.57
N GLY A 184 -11.89 30.37 -5.58
CA GLY A 184 -11.36 30.20 -6.91
C GLY A 184 -10.48 28.95 -7.08
N PHE A 185 -10.37 28.09 -6.06
CA PHE A 185 -9.61 26.85 -6.10
C PHE A 185 -10.52 25.62 -5.98
N LEU A 186 -10.05 24.50 -6.48
CA LEU A 186 -10.74 23.22 -6.30
C LEU A 186 -10.73 22.81 -4.83
N ASP A 187 -11.91 22.53 -4.25
CA ASP A 187 -12.06 22.00 -2.88
C ASP A 187 -11.46 20.59 -2.73
N SER A 188 -11.42 19.84 -3.82
CA SER A 188 -10.83 18.50 -3.87
C SER A 188 -10.21 18.25 -5.24
N PRO A 189 -9.11 17.49 -5.32
CA PRO A 189 -8.49 17.14 -6.59
C PRO A 189 -9.44 16.43 -7.54
N LEU A 190 -9.38 16.76 -8.82
CA LEU A 190 -9.84 15.86 -9.87
C LEU A 190 -8.91 14.65 -9.88
N SER A 191 -9.46 13.47 -10.05
CA SER A 191 -8.66 12.24 -9.99
C SER A 191 -9.23 11.11 -10.82
N ASN A 192 -8.33 10.34 -11.43
CA ASN A 192 -8.65 9.10 -12.10
C ASN A 192 -7.65 8.04 -11.69
N GLN A 193 -8.12 6.90 -11.19
CA GLN A 193 -7.27 5.79 -10.77
C GLN A 193 -7.79 4.48 -11.32
N ILE A 194 -6.89 3.70 -11.90
CA ILE A 194 -7.13 2.30 -12.28
C ILE A 194 -6.10 1.43 -11.56
N ASN A 195 -6.56 0.37 -10.93
CA ASN A 195 -5.72 -0.54 -10.19
C ASN A 195 -6.17 -1.98 -10.47
N PHE A 196 -5.24 -2.80 -10.90
CA PHE A 196 -5.48 -4.19 -11.24
C PHE A 196 -4.49 -5.09 -10.50
N LEU A 197 -4.98 -6.17 -9.88
CA LEU A 197 -4.17 -7.17 -9.22
C LEU A 197 -4.61 -8.57 -9.66
N ASN A 198 -3.68 -9.36 -10.17
CA ASN A 198 -3.84 -10.80 -10.34
C ASN A 198 -3.05 -11.53 -9.26
N ARG A 199 -3.73 -12.38 -8.51
CA ARG A 199 -3.19 -13.10 -7.37
C ARG A 199 -3.35 -14.59 -7.55
N TRP A 200 -2.28 -15.35 -7.34
CA TRP A 200 -2.24 -16.79 -7.37
C TRP A 200 -1.87 -17.33 -6.00
N GLN A 201 -2.56 -18.37 -5.57
CA GLN A 201 -2.28 -19.06 -4.32
C GLN A 201 -2.19 -20.57 -4.58
N TYR A 202 -1.05 -21.15 -4.21
CA TYR A 202 -0.86 -22.59 -4.16
C TYR A 202 -0.80 -23.04 -2.71
N THR A 203 -1.60 -24.02 -2.33
CA THR A 203 -1.67 -24.58 -0.97
C THR A 203 -1.64 -26.09 -1.03
N ASP A 204 -0.58 -26.70 -0.51
CA ASP A 204 -0.41 -28.14 -0.41
C ASP A 204 -0.24 -28.52 1.07
N LEU A 205 -1.35 -28.87 1.70
CA LEU A 205 -1.37 -29.24 3.12
C LEU A 205 -0.65 -30.58 3.37
N GLU A 206 -0.62 -31.50 2.41
CA GLU A 206 0.06 -32.80 2.54
C GLU A 206 1.59 -32.61 2.64
N ASN A 207 2.13 -31.69 1.86
CA ASN A 207 3.54 -31.33 1.86
C ASN A 207 3.85 -30.09 2.71
N SER A 208 2.86 -29.55 3.43
CA SER A 208 2.99 -28.40 4.32
C SER A 208 3.58 -27.15 3.62
N LEU A 209 3.12 -26.88 2.39
CA LEU A 209 3.65 -25.88 1.50
C LEU A 209 2.57 -24.89 1.08
N VAL A 210 2.91 -23.60 1.17
CA VAL A 210 2.05 -22.51 0.68
C VAL A 210 2.89 -21.55 -0.15
N ALA A 211 2.37 -21.13 -1.30
CA ALA A 211 3.01 -20.12 -2.13
C ALA A 211 1.99 -19.11 -2.65
N PHE A 212 2.44 -17.88 -2.82
CA PHE A 212 1.68 -16.81 -3.46
C PHE A 212 2.52 -16.19 -4.57
N PHE A 213 1.85 -15.83 -5.65
CA PHE A 213 2.41 -15.03 -6.73
C PHE A 213 1.41 -13.92 -7.05
N ASN A 214 1.89 -12.68 -7.11
CA ASN A 214 1.08 -11.50 -7.37
C ASN A 214 1.68 -10.69 -8.51
N ILE A 215 0.81 -10.15 -9.37
CA ILE A 215 1.14 -9.12 -10.37
C ILE A 215 0.13 -8.02 -10.19
N ARG A 216 0.60 -6.78 -10.09
CA ARG A 216 -0.22 -5.58 -9.92
C ARG A 216 0.21 -4.50 -10.89
N TYR A 217 -0.75 -3.81 -11.48
CA TYR A 217 -0.58 -2.59 -12.24
C TYR A 217 -1.49 -1.51 -11.68
N LEU A 218 -0.97 -0.30 -11.59
CA LEU A 218 -1.68 0.87 -11.12
C LEU A 218 -1.31 2.08 -11.95
N GLU A 219 -2.34 2.86 -12.28
CA GLU A 219 -2.25 4.19 -12.85
C GLU A 219 -3.12 5.13 -12.01
N ASP A 220 -2.58 6.29 -11.63
CA ASP A 220 -3.25 7.28 -10.79
C ASP A 220 -2.90 8.68 -11.27
N GLU A 221 -3.91 9.43 -11.67
CA GLU A 221 -3.82 10.79 -12.15
C GLU A 221 -4.55 11.72 -11.19
N LYS A 222 -3.92 12.82 -10.81
CA LYS A 222 -4.51 13.85 -9.95
C LYS A 222 -4.21 15.22 -10.51
N GLN A 223 -5.24 16.07 -10.53
CA GLN A 223 -5.15 17.48 -10.91
C GLN A 223 -5.73 18.35 -9.80
N SER A 224 -5.06 19.45 -9.48
CA SER A 224 -5.51 20.43 -8.48
C SER A 224 -5.10 21.83 -8.92
N GLY A 225 -5.71 22.85 -8.33
CA GLY A 225 -5.37 24.23 -8.62
C GLY A 225 -6.57 25.14 -8.69
N GLU A 226 -6.41 26.25 -9.42
CA GLU A 226 -7.49 27.18 -9.71
C GLU A 226 -8.60 26.49 -10.51
N ILE A 227 -9.85 26.88 -10.29
CA ILE A 227 -11.01 26.24 -10.93
C ILE A 227 -10.99 26.37 -12.45
N ASP A 228 -10.40 27.43 -12.97
CA ASP A 228 -10.26 27.73 -14.39
C ASP A 228 -8.94 27.17 -14.99
N PHE A 229 -8.15 26.42 -14.21
CA PHE A 229 -6.92 25.83 -14.68
C PHE A 229 -7.17 24.72 -15.72
N ASP A 230 -6.58 24.89 -16.91
CA ASP A 230 -6.61 23.92 -18.01
C ASP A 230 -5.19 23.37 -18.27
N PRO A 231 -4.93 22.09 -18.00
CA PRO A 231 -3.61 21.48 -18.21
C PRO A 231 -3.06 21.60 -19.64
N GLU A 232 -3.92 21.69 -20.65
CA GLU A 232 -3.49 21.81 -22.05
C GLU A 232 -2.90 23.18 -22.36
N SER A 233 -3.43 24.24 -21.74
CA SER A 233 -3.03 25.64 -22.01
C SER A 233 -2.21 26.29 -20.92
N ASP A 234 -2.40 25.88 -19.66
CA ASP A 234 -1.84 26.58 -18.51
C ASP A 234 -0.65 25.86 -17.85
N ARG A 235 -0.39 24.61 -18.25
CA ARG A 235 0.71 23.80 -17.71
C ARG A 235 2.04 24.56 -17.79
N LEU A 236 2.74 24.69 -16.65
CA LEU A 236 4.03 25.37 -16.52
C LEU A 236 3.98 26.84 -17.03
N THR A 237 2.86 27.50 -16.94
CA THR A 237 2.69 28.92 -17.24
C THR A 237 2.37 29.73 -15.98
N THR A 238 2.21 31.04 -16.12
CA THR A 238 1.80 31.95 -15.05
C THR A 238 0.35 32.42 -15.20
N ASN A 239 -0.45 31.80 -16.08
CA ASN A 239 -1.84 32.20 -16.29
C ASN A 239 -2.71 31.78 -15.09
N ASN A 240 -3.14 30.52 -15.06
CA ASN A 240 -3.82 29.94 -13.91
C ASN A 240 -2.84 28.97 -13.21
N TRP A 241 -2.86 28.98 -11.88
CA TRP A 241 -2.03 28.07 -11.11
C TRP A 241 -2.67 26.67 -11.04
N GLY A 242 -1.92 25.67 -11.35
CA GLY A 242 -2.34 24.28 -11.22
C GLY A 242 -1.21 23.31 -10.97
N SER A 243 -1.59 22.10 -10.63
CA SER A 243 -0.68 20.97 -10.39
C SER A 243 -1.27 19.69 -10.95
N GLU A 244 -0.42 18.83 -11.45
CA GLU A 244 -0.75 17.44 -11.78
C GLU A 244 0.26 16.50 -11.13
N VAL A 245 -0.22 15.33 -10.73
CA VAL A 245 0.59 14.21 -10.24
C VAL A 245 0.11 12.96 -10.94
N ASN A 246 0.92 12.46 -11.88
CA ASN A 246 0.64 11.29 -12.68
C ASN A 246 1.57 10.16 -12.27
N THR A 247 1.01 9.06 -11.79
CA THR A 247 1.74 7.93 -11.23
C THR A 247 1.41 6.66 -11.98
N GLU A 248 2.44 5.96 -12.44
CA GLU A 248 2.36 4.61 -12.95
C GLU A 248 3.16 3.67 -12.03
N ARG A 249 2.61 2.49 -11.77
CA ARG A 249 3.29 1.53 -10.92
C ARG A 249 3.02 0.09 -11.34
N PHE A 250 4.10 -0.69 -11.39
CA PHE A 250 4.06 -2.12 -11.59
C PHE A 250 4.70 -2.82 -10.40
N ASP A 251 4.02 -3.79 -9.82
CA ASP A 251 4.52 -4.63 -8.74
C ASP A 251 4.39 -6.10 -9.09
N THR A 252 5.40 -6.89 -8.77
CA THR A 252 5.30 -8.36 -8.77
C THR A 252 5.98 -8.95 -7.55
N SER A 253 5.42 -10.02 -7.02
CA SER A 253 5.98 -10.67 -5.84
C SER A 253 5.73 -12.18 -5.82
N ILE A 254 6.67 -12.90 -5.24
CA ILE A 254 6.57 -14.33 -4.92
C ILE A 254 6.82 -14.49 -3.43
N LYS A 255 5.97 -15.25 -2.79
CA LYS A 255 6.08 -15.62 -1.37
C LYS A 255 5.92 -17.14 -1.28
N PHE A 256 6.83 -17.78 -0.57
CA PHE A 256 6.86 -19.22 -0.37
C PHE A 256 7.04 -19.53 1.11
N GLY A 257 6.26 -20.45 1.65
CA GLY A 257 6.35 -20.93 3.02
C GLY A 257 6.32 -22.44 3.07
N TYR A 258 7.25 -23.01 3.81
CA TYR A 258 7.32 -24.45 4.09
C TYR A 258 7.38 -24.67 5.59
N VAL A 259 6.60 -25.62 6.09
CA VAL A 259 6.61 -26.08 7.48
C VAL A 259 7.06 -27.54 7.49
N ASN A 260 8.08 -27.88 8.27
CA ASN A 260 8.53 -29.25 8.40
C ASN A 260 7.40 -30.09 9.06
N PRO A 261 6.85 -31.11 8.39
CA PRO A 261 5.73 -31.91 8.93
C PRO A 261 6.11 -32.69 10.19
N ASP A 262 7.37 -33.12 10.31
CA ASP A 262 7.85 -33.89 11.47
C ASP A 262 8.19 -32.97 12.66
N ILE A 263 8.58 -31.72 12.37
CA ILE A 263 9.03 -30.73 13.35
C ILE A 263 8.35 -29.40 13.05
N THR A 264 7.09 -29.24 13.47
CA THR A 264 6.20 -28.14 13.10
C THR A 264 6.69 -26.73 13.48
N TYR A 265 7.68 -26.61 14.35
CA TYR A 265 8.33 -25.33 14.65
C TYR A 265 9.54 -25.03 13.74
N GLN A 266 9.93 -25.94 12.86
CA GLN A 266 10.89 -25.65 11.80
C GLN A 266 10.15 -25.17 10.55
N THR A 267 10.43 -23.93 10.18
CA THR A 267 9.79 -23.30 9.01
C THR A 267 10.82 -22.56 8.19
N VAL A 268 10.62 -22.58 6.87
CA VAL A 268 11.38 -21.77 5.92
C VAL A 268 10.39 -20.86 5.18
N GLY A 269 10.70 -19.58 5.14
CA GLY A 269 10.00 -18.59 4.34
C GLY A 269 10.95 -17.97 3.33
N PHE A 270 10.44 -17.75 2.12
CA PHE A 270 11.12 -17.01 1.06
C PHE A 270 10.18 -15.96 0.50
N GLN A 271 10.71 -14.75 0.27
CA GLN A 271 10.00 -13.65 -0.36
C GLN A 271 10.91 -13.01 -1.41
N LEU A 272 10.34 -12.69 -2.55
CA LEU A 272 10.99 -11.91 -3.61
C LEU A 272 9.95 -10.94 -4.15
N ALA A 273 10.31 -9.67 -4.29
CA ALA A 273 9.46 -8.66 -4.89
C ALA A 273 10.26 -7.72 -5.77
N TYR A 274 9.62 -7.26 -6.82
CA TYR A 274 10.08 -6.18 -7.68
C TYR A 274 8.98 -5.14 -7.80
N SER A 275 9.34 -3.88 -7.74
CA SER A 275 8.45 -2.78 -8.03
C SER A 275 9.13 -1.74 -8.94
N ASP A 276 8.36 -1.20 -9.86
CA ASP A 276 8.72 -0.09 -10.74
C ASP A 276 7.67 1.00 -10.56
N HIS A 277 8.11 2.17 -10.10
CA HIS A 277 7.26 3.31 -9.81
C HIS A 277 7.78 4.52 -10.59
N SER A 278 6.93 5.10 -11.41
CA SER A 278 7.19 6.32 -12.17
C SER A 278 6.17 7.37 -11.78
N GLN A 279 6.63 8.56 -11.46
CA GLN A 279 5.78 9.70 -11.15
C GLN A 279 6.28 10.92 -11.90
N ASN A 280 5.39 11.56 -12.66
CA ASN A 280 5.60 12.86 -13.27
C ASN A 280 4.69 13.87 -12.60
N SER A 281 5.25 14.94 -12.09
CA SER A 281 4.46 15.93 -11.36
C SER A 281 4.96 17.35 -11.60
N TYR A 282 4.05 18.31 -11.51
CA TYR A 282 4.38 19.71 -11.43
C TYR A 282 3.44 20.45 -10.49
N PHE A 283 3.91 21.55 -9.93
CA PHE A 283 3.21 22.44 -9.02
C PHE A 283 3.48 23.89 -9.48
N GLY A 284 2.54 24.48 -10.23
CA GLY A 284 2.74 25.73 -10.93
C GLY A 284 3.91 25.61 -11.92
N LEU A 285 4.99 26.35 -11.69
CA LEU A 285 6.20 26.35 -12.54
C LEU A 285 7.26 25.32 -12.11
N ASN A 286 7.09 24.67 -10.99
CA ASN A 286 8.06 23.70 -10.47
C ASN A 286 7.69 22.29 -10.94
N GLN A 287 8.66 21.58 -11.51
CA GLN A 287 8.48 20.20 -11.97
C GLN A 287 9.32 19.24 -11.12
N TYR A 288 8.74 18.09 -10.82
CA TYR A 288 9.40 16.99 -10.12
C TYR A 288 9.00 15.67 -10.74
N ASP A 289 9.93 15.01 -11.39
CA ASP A 289 9.74 13.67 -11.95
C ASP A 289 10.64 12.68 -11.22
N ILE A 290 10.13 11.52 -10.88
CA ILE A 290 10.87 10.47 -10.20
C ILE A 290 10.56 9.10 -10.79
N SER A 291 11.59 8.29 -11.00
CA SER A 291 11.49 6.86 -11.28
C SER A 291 12.21 6.10 -10.16
N HIS A 292 11.57 5.10 -9.60
CA HIS A 292 12.09 4.28 -8.51
C HIS A 292 11.89 2.81 -8.80
N GLN A 293 12.98 2.07 -8.97
CA GLN A 293 12.98 0.62 -9.10
C GLN A 293 13.50 -0.02 -7.82
N SER A 294 12.77 -1.00 -7.31
CA SER A 294 13.11 -1.67 -6.05
C SER A 294 13.08 -3.19 -6.21
N ILE A 295 14.10 -3.86 -5.69
CA ILE A 295 14.16 -5.31 -5.55
C ILE A 295 14.30 -5.64 -4.07
N PHE A 296 13.41 -6.47 -3.57
CA PHE A 296 13.44 -7.00 -2.22
C PHE A 296 13.53 -8.52 -2.25
N SER A 297 14.42 -9.09 -1.45
CA SER A 297 14.48 -10.55 -1.23
C SER A 297 14.71 -10.85 0.25
N ASN A 298 13.99 -11.83 0.77
CA ASN A 298 14.09 -12.23 2.17
C ASN A 298 13.97 -13.75 2.33
N ILE A 299 14.92 -14.36 3.03
CA ILE A 299 14.89 -15.78 3.41
C ILE A 299 14.86 -15.84 4.93
N ILE A 300 13.88 -16.54 5.48
CA ILE A 300 13.67 -16.64 6.93
C ILE A 300 13.63 -18.10 7.32
N TYR A 301 14.43 -18.49 8.31
CA TYR A 301 14.40 -19.80 8.94
C TYR A 301 14.02 -19.67 10.40
N ASN A 302 13.02 -20.40 10.84
CA ASN A 302 12.61 -20.50 12.24
C ASN A 302 12.86 -21.91 12.75
N SER A 303 13.31 -22.02 14.00
CA SER A 303 13.51 -23.31 14.69
C SER A 303 13.51 -23.09 16.21
N ILE A 304 13.75 -24.17 16.94
CA ILE A 304 14.05 -24.13 18.37
C ILE A 304 15.46 -24.68 18.64
N ILE A 305 16.01 -24.30 19.78
CA ILE A 305 17.30 -24.84 20.29
C ILE A 305 17.02 -25.63 21.55
N GLY A 306 17.11 -26.96 21.47
CA GLY A 306 16.85 -27.85 22.59
C GLY A 306 15.36 -28.03 22.89
N ASP A 307 14.68 -27.02 23.42
CA ASP A 307 13.24 -27.07 23.73
C ASP A 307 12.47 -25.82 23.25
N THR A 308 11.14 -25.85 23.37
CA THR A 308 10.24 -24.78 22.87
C THR A 308 10.37 -23.43 23.57
N ARG A 309 11.15 -23.34 24.68
CA ARG A 309 11.44 -22.08 25.38
C ARG A 309 12.50 -21.27 24.64
N HIS A 310 13.34 -21.93 23.82
CA HIS A 310 14.44 -21.30 23.08
C HIS A 310 14.14 -21.31 21.59
N LYS A 311 13.49 -20.25 21.11
CA LYS A 311 13.17 -20.06 19.70
C LYS A 311 14.29 -19.30 19.00
N ILE A 312 14.75 -19.79 17.85
CA ILE A 312 15.66 -19.09 16.97
C ILE A 312 14.92 -18.69 15.69
N LYS A 313 15.17 -17.47 15.25
CA LYS A 313 14.72 -16.96 13.96
C LYS A 313 15.91 -16.27 13.30
N THR A 314 16.30 -16.74 12.13
CA THR A 314 17.46 -16.23 11.38
C THR A 314 17.11 -16.13 9.91
N GLY A 315 17.92 -15.40 9.14
CA GLY A 315 17.67 -15.25 7.72
C GLY A 315 18.63 -14.28 7.06
N LEU A 316 18.37 -14.03 5.79
CA LEU A 316 19.08 -13.08 4.94
C LEU A 316 18.04 -12.15 4.28
N ASN A 317 18.30 -10.86 4.36
CA ASN A 317 17.50 -9.84 3.71
C ASN A 317 18.39 -9.07 2.73
N PHE A 318 17.86 -8.81 1.54
CA PHE A 318 18.51 -8.03 0.49
C PHE A 318 17.52 -7.00 -0.05
N ASN A 319 17.94 -5.75 -0.11
CA ASN A 319 17.22 -4.66 -0.74
C ASN A 319 18.16 -3.94 -1.71
N SER A 320 17.62 -3.58 -2.88
CA SER A 320 18.30 -2.73 -3.85
C SER A 320 17.27 -1.75 -4.42
N ASP A 321 17.57 -0.48 -4.31
CA ASP A 321 16.71 0.62 -4.77
C ASP A 321 17.51 1.51 -5.72
N THR A 322 16.93 1.81 -6.89
CA THR A 322 17.50 2.73 -7.87
C THR A 322 16.53 3.88 -8.08
N TYR A 323 17.01 5.11 -7.92
CA TYR A 323 16.23 6.34 -8.09
C TYR A 323 16.80 7.14 -9.25
N LYS A 324 15.88 7.73 -10.04
CA LYS A 324 16.20 8.77 -11.04
C LYS A 324 15.25 9.92 -10.79
N GLU A 325 15.80 11.08 -10.47
CA GLU A 325 15.04 12.28 -10.16
C GLU A 325 15.39 13.38 -11.15
N ASN A 326 14.36 14.10 -11.59
CA ASN A 326 14.49 15.33 -12.38
C ASN A 326 13.71 16.43 -11.67
N VAL A 327 14.41 17.48 -11.25
CA VAL A 327 13.84 18.61 -10.52
C VAL A 327 14.10 19.90 -11.29
N VAL A 328 13.02 20.57 -11.70
CA VAL A 328 13.08 21.90 -12.31
C VAL A 328 12.42 22.88 -11.35
N ASN A 329 13.18 23.87 -10.87
CA ASN A 329 12.71 24.87 -9.94
C ASN A 329 12.74 26.27 -10.54
N ALA A 330 11.56 26.84 -10.76
CA ALA A 330 11.40 28.15 -11.40
C ALA A 330 11.92 29.33 -10.56
N TYR A 331 12.05 29.20 -9.25
CA TYR A 331 12.53 30.28 -8.39
C TYR A 331 13.99 30.68 -8.67
N PHE A 332 14.78 29.84 -9.35
CA PHE A 332 16.14 30.14 -9.76
C PHE A 332 16.23 30.89 -11.10
N TYR A 333 15.13 31.13 -11.81
CA TYR A 333 15.08 31.78 -13.12
C TYR A 333 15.17 33.32 -13.09
N THR A 334 15.10 33.96 -11.93
CA THR A 334 15.00 35.45 -11.85
C THR A 334 16.33 36.20 -12.02
N SER A 335 17.44 35.53 -12.25
CA SER A 335 18.71 36.18 -12.53
C SER A 335 19.55 35.33 -13.49
N SER A 336 19.49 35.61 -14.80
CA SER A 336 20.49 35.31 -15.85
C SER A 336 21.26 33.97 -15.81
N ILE A 337 20.79 32.99 -15.06
CA ILE A 337 21.39 31.68 -14.92
C ILE A 337 20.45 30.69 -15.61
N SER A 338 20.99 29.86 -16.50
CA SER A 338 20.29 28.77 -17.14
C SER A 338 19.55 27.89 -16.10
N PRO A 339 18.38 27.32 -16.43
CA PRO A 339 17.72 26.39 -15.56
C PRO A 339 18.69 25.33 -15.08
N ASN A 340 18.77 25.16 -13.77
CA ASN A 340 19.53 24.07 -13.20
C ASN A 340 18.62 22.82 -13.24
N ASP A 341 18.74 22.06 -14.32
CA ASP A 341 18.21 20.71 -14.38
C ASP A 341 19.10 19.83 -13.49
N PHE A 342 18.56 19.37 -12.37
CA PHE A 342 19.24 18.40 -11.53
C PHE A 342 18.66 17.02 -11.86
N THR A 343 19.40 16.25 -12.64
CA THR A 343 19.12 14.82 -12.81
C THR A 343 20.10 14.05 -11.94
N THR A 344 19.58 13.28 -10.97
CA THR A 344 20.41 12.49 -10.06
C THR A 344 19.96 11.03 -10.11
N GLU A 345 20.92 10.12 -10.27
CA GLU A 345 20.70 8.68 -10.20
C GLU A 345 21.41 8.14 -8.95
N TYR A 346 20.66 7.42 -8.09
CA TYR A 346 21.18 6.78 -6.89
C TYR A 346 20.94 5.27 -6.97
N ILE A 347 21.92 4.47 -6.54
CA ILE A 347 21.85 3.01 -6.46
C ILE A 347 21.94 2.59 -4.98
#